data_abd31090cd51955017a016d0cfd18d3d
#
_entry.id   abd31090cd51955017a016d0cfd18d3d
#
_cell.length_a   1.000
_cell.length_b   1.000
_cell.length_c   1.000
_cell.angle_alpha   90.00
_cell.angle_beta   90.00
_cell.angle_gamma   90.00
#
_symmetry.space_group_name_H-M   'P 1'
#
loop_
_entity.id
_entity.type
_entity.pdbx_description
1 polymer ?
#
loop_
_entity_poly.entity_id
_entity_poly.type
_entity_poly.pdbx_seq_one_letter_code
_entity_poly.pdbx_strand_id
1 'polypeptide(L)'
;MKTNLVNLVLGLAFTAGTVSCQSQKNNLVFEHQGDTVTIVHIAHSAKYLLLPIQEGSKEGQVKLETGSPADTEMDIRLAIDSVEYYVPFALTQSEGGATVTIRNVAADALCWDSIKVSDTFDTTNRDKFRPLYHHTPLYGWMNDANGLVYKDGEYHLYFQHNPYGSMRSEEHTSNSSH
;
A
#
# COMPACT_ATOMS: atom_id res chain seq x y z
N MET A 1 -46.05 37.14 44.47
CA MET A 1 -45.65 36.11 43.44
C MET A 1 -44.19 36.31 43.18
N LYS A 2 -43.34 35.38 43.69
CA LYS A 2 -41.89 35.36 43.44
C LYS A 2 -41.62 34.19 42.59
N THR A 3 -41.16 34.43 41.35
CA THR A 3 -40.75 33.41 40.39
C THR A 3 -39.26 33.08 40.62
N ASN A 4 -38.97 31.84 40.99
CA ASN A 4 -37.63 31.31 41.12
C ASN A 4 -37.09 30.91 39.75
N LEU A 5 -35.98 31.54 39.33
CA LEU A 5 -35.24 31.17 38.13
C LEU A 5 -34.23 30.08 38.51
N VAL A 6 -34.43 28.87 38.01
CA VAL A 6 -33.48 27.76 38.16
C VAL A 6 -32.46 27.88 37.05
N ASN A 7 -31.20 28.19 37.42
CA ASN A 7 -30.07 28.16 36.52
C ASN A 7 -29.63 26.71 36.27
N LEU A 8 -29.89 26.20 35.06
CA LEU A 8 -29.37 24.92 34.58
C LEU A 8 -27.95 25.15 34.03
N VAL A 9 -26.96 24.79 34.78
CA VAL A 9 -25.55 24.76 34.33
C VAL A 9 -25.36 23.51 33.47
N LEU A 10 -25.30 23.69 32.15
CA LEU A 10 -24.97 22.63 31.20
C LEU A 10 -23.43 22.47 31.18
N GLY A 11 -22.94 21.42 31.84
CA GLY A 11 -21.53 21.06 31.79
C GLY A 11 -21.15 20.51 30.41
N LEU A 12 -20.38 21.29 29.63
CA LEU A 12 -19.74 20.78 28.43
C LEU A 12 -18.59 19.85 28.86
N ALA A 13 -18.76 18.54 28.66
CA ALA A 13 -17.68 17.60 28.72
C ALA A 13 -16.79 17.78 27.48
N PHE A 14 -15.63 18.40 27.62
CA PHE A 14 -14.57 18.38 26.62
C PHE A 14 -14.00 16.95 26.52
N THR A 15 -14.45 16.18 25.54
CA THR A 15 -13.71 15.00 25.12
C THR A 15 -12.48 15.51 24.38
N ALA A 16 -11.29 15.23 24.94
CA ALA A 16 -10.03 15.42 24.26
C ALA A 16 -9.98 14.49 23.04
N GLY A 17 -10.47 14.97 21.91
CA GLY A 17 -10.29 14.31 20.63
C GLY A 17 -8.81 14.35 20.27
N THR A 18 -8.22 13.20 20.02
CA THR A 18 -6.93 13.09 19.38
C THR A 18 -6.99 13.85 18.07
N VAL A 19 -6.20 14.91 17.95
CA VAL A 19 -6.09 15.68 16.70
C VAL A 19 -5.39 14.78 15.69
N SER A 20 -6.17 14.14 14.83
CA SER A 20 -5.67 13.44 13.64
C SER A 20 -5.19 14.51 12.67
N CYS A 21 -3.91 14.51 12.36
CA CYS A 21 -3.36 15.36 11.32
C CYS A 21 -3.73 14.75 9.97
N GLN A 22 -4.68 15.38 9.26
CA GLN A 22 -5.06 14.97 7.90
C GLN A 22 -4.28 15.79 6.89
N SER A 23 -3.52 15.10 6.05
CA SER A 23 -2.85 15.68 4.88
C SER A 23 -3.62 15.23 3.63
N GLN A 24 -4.03 16.17 2.79
CA GLN A 24 -4.75 15.89 1.54
C GLN A 24 -3.85 16.15 0.35
N LYS A 25 -3.59 15.12 -0.45
CA LYS A 25 -2.74 15.19 -1.64
C LYS A 25 -3.33 14.30 -2.75
N ASN A 26 -3.58 14.88 -3.93
CA ASN A 26 -3.99 14.13 -5.14
C ASN A 26 -5.10 13.07 -4.92
N ASN A 27 -6.21 13.45 -4.29
CA ASN A 27 -7.32 12.55 -3.95
C ASN A 27 -7.00 11.46 -2.91
N LEU A 28 -5.88 11.57 -2.23
CA LEU A 28 -5.51 10.75 -1.09
C LEU A 28 -5.66 11.55 0.19
N VAL A 29 -6.25 10.93 1.20
CA VAL A 29 -6.31 11.47 2.55
C VAL A 29 -5.57 10.51 3.47
N PHE A 30 -4.56 11.00 4.16
CA PHE A 30 -3.77 10.24 5.12
C PHE A 30 -4.25 10.55 6.53
N GLU A 31 -4.65 9.52 7.26
CA GLU A 31 -5.01 9.60 8.67
C GLU A 31 -3.97 8.84 9.50
N HIS A 32 -3.09 9.59 10.16
CA HIS A 32 -2.09 8.99 11.06
C HIS A 32 -2.72 8.66 12.41
N GLN A 33 -2.67 7.40 12.80
CA GLN A 33 -3.15 6.89 14.08
C GLN A 33 -1.95 6.49 14.96
N GLY A 34 -1.50 7.42 15.80
CA GLY A 34 -0.25 7.27 16.54
C GLY A 34 0.97 7.35 15.61
N ASP A 35 2.08 6.73 16.02
CA ASP A 35 3.37 6.92 15.38
C ASP A 35 3.63 5.97 14.18
N THR A 36 2.86 4.89 14.05
CA THR A 36 3.21 3.80 13.13
C THR A 36 2.04 3.20 12.35
N VAL A 37 0.84 3.76 12.48
CA VAL A 37 -0.34 3.31 11.71
C VAL A 37 -0.88 4.46 10.92
N THR A 38 -1.07 4.26 9.62
CA THR A 38 -1.67 5.26 8.73
C THR A 38 -2.77 4.60 7.91
N ILE A 39 -3.94 5.24 7.91
CA ILE A 39 -5.05 4.88 7.03
C ILE A 39 -5.01 5.81 5.83
N VAL A 40 -4.96 5.23 4.64
CA VAL A 40 -4.98 5.94 3.37
C VAL A 40 -6.35 5.79 2.75
N HIS A 41 -7.10 6.88 2.69
CA HIS A 41 -8.40 6.92 2.02
C HIS A 41 -8.22 7.40 0.59
N ILE A 42 -8.73 6.62 -0.36
CA ILE A 42 -8.67 6.86 -1.78
C ILE A 42 -10.07 7.21 -2.27
N ALA A 43 -10.31 8.48 -2.56
CA ALA A 43 -11.66 9.00 -2.83
C ALA A 43 -12.24 8.58 -4.19
N HIS A 44 -11.39 8.17 -5.15
CA HIS A 44 -11.81 7.81 -6.49
C HIS A 44 -11.33 6.43 -6.89
N SER A 45 -12.04 5.79 -7.83
CA SER A 45 -11.59 4.55 -8.41
C SER A 45 -10.27 4.76 -9.15
N ALA A 46 -9.26 4.01 -8.75
CA ALA A 46 -7.97 3.92 -9.43
C ALA A 46 -7.58 2.44 -9.48
N LYS A 47 -6.80 2.04 -10.49
CA LYS A 47 -6.36 0.64 -10.60
C LYS A 47 -5.27 0.30 -9.60
N TYR A 48 -4.41 1.27 -9.32
CA TYR A 48 -3.21 1.04 -8.51
C TYR A 48 -2.99 2.18 -7.51
N LEU A 49 -2.54 1.81 -6.32
CA LEU A 49 -1.79 2.66 -5.42
C LEU A 49 -0.31 2.42 -5.69
N LEU A 50 0.41 3.42 -6.18
CA LEU A 50 1.85 3.31 -6.43
C LEU A 50 2.59 3.60 -5.12
N LEU A 51 3.24 2.57 -4.60
CA LEU A 51 3.95 2.58 -3.33
C LEU A 51 5.45 2.81 -3.57
N PRO A 52 6.05 3.83 -2.96
CA PRO A 52 7.48 4.13 -3.08
C PRO A 52 8.29 3.18 -2.22
N ILE A 53 9.27 2.50 -2.80
CA ILE A 53 10.12 1.50 -2.15
C ILE A 53 11.50 2.07 -1.85
N GLN A 54 12.04 1.68 -0.70
CA GLN A 54 13.42 1.82 -0.29
C GLN A 54 13.88 0.48 0.30
N GLU A 55 14.74 -0.23 -0.40
CA GLU A 55 15.16 -1.60 -0.07
C GLU A 55 15.83 -1.72 1.31
N GLY A 56 16.54 -0.67 1.74
CA GLY A 56 17.19 -0.62 3.05
C GLY A 56 16.26 -0.27 4.21
N SER A 57 15.00 0.06 3.96
CA SER A 57 14.07 0.45 5.02
C SER A 57 13.60 -0.73 5.86
N LYS A 58 13.08 -0.43 7.05
CA LYS A 58 12.42 -1.42 7.89
C LYS A 58 11.11 -1.87 7.22
N GLU A 59 10.82 -3.15 7.36
CA GLU A 59 9.61 -3.76 6.85
C GLU A 59 8.36 -3.26 7.59
N GLY A 60 7.39 -2.80 6.83
CA GLY A 60 6.05 -2.45 7.28
C GLY A 60 5.04 -3.41 6.68
N GLN A 61 3.76 -3.18 6.96
CA GLN A 61 2.65 -3.96 6.41
C GLN A 61 1.66 -3.05 5.70
N VAL A 62 1.21 -3.46 4.53
CA VAL A 62 0.12 -2.82 3.79
C VAL A 62 -1.06 -3.78 3.70
N LYS A 63 -2.25 -3.30 4.05
CA LYS A 63 -3.49 -4.08 3.98
C LYS A 63 -4.56 -3.30 3.24
N LEU A 64 -5.12 -3.92 2.19
CA LEU A 64 -6.31 -3.43 1.51
C LEU A 64 -7.55 -3.92 2.26
N GLU A 65 -8.34 -2.99 2.78
CA GLU A 65 -9.57 -3.29 3.51
C GLU A 65 -10.78 -3.02 2.62
N THR A 66 -11.34 -4.08 2.07
CA THR A 66 -12.53 -4.03 1.21
C THR A 66 -13.79 -4.52 1.92
N GLY A 67 -13.64 -5.05 3.13
CA GLY A 67 -14.71 -5.75 3.85
C GLY A 67 -15.03 -7.13 3.25
N SER A 68 -14.15 -7.65 2.39
CA SER A 68 -14.27 -8.94 1.72
C SER A 68 -13.28 -9.96 2.31
N PRO A 69 -13.59 -11.28 2.26
CA PRO A 69 -12.60 -12.31 2.56
C PRO A 69 -11.35 -12.28 1.67
N ALA A 70 -11.40 -11.52 0.58
CA ALA A 70 -10.28 -11.31 -0.34
C ALA A 70 -9.38 -10.11 0.04
N ASP A 71 -9.47 -9.60 1.27
CA ASP A 71 -8.55 -8.58 1.77
C ASP A 71 -7.11 -9.05 1.62
N THR A 72 -6.29 -8.20 1.03
CA THR A 72 -4.89 -8.51 0.77
C THR A 72 -4.01 -7.82 1.80
N GLU A 73 -3.15 -8.59 2.44
CA GLU A 73 -2.13 -8.08 3.36
C GLU A 73 -0.75 -8.50 2.88
N MET A 74 0.21 -7.57 2.90
CA MET A 74 1.56 -7.80 2.38
C MET A 74 2.60 -7.04 3.20
N ASP A 75 3.77 -7.64 3.36
CA ASP A 75 4.94 -6.94 3.88
C ASP A 75 5.56 -6.05 2.81
N ILE A 76 6.04 -4.88 3.20
CA ILE A 76 6.55 -3.87 2.27
C ILE A 76 7.64 -3.02 2.92
N ARG A 77 8.60 -2.57 2.12
CA ARG A 77 9.69 -1.67 2.52
C ARG A 77 9.47 -0.28 1.93
N LEU A 78 8.59 0.49 2.58
CA LEU A 78 8.30 1.85 2.13
C LEU A 78 9.46 2.81 2.35
N ALA A 79 9.55 3.80 1.48
CA ALA A 79 10.56 4.83 1.51
C ALA A 79 10.48 5.68 2.79
N ILE A 80 11.56 5.72 3.57
CA ILE A 80 11.69 6.53 4.77
C ILE A 80 12.37 7.85 4.44
N ASP A 81 13.46 7.84 3.70
CA ASP A 81 14.28 9.01 3.36
C ASP A 81 14.64 9.14 1.86
N SER A 82 14.48 8.08 1.07
CA SER A 82 14.74 8.08 -0.37
C SER A 82 13.81 7.12 -1.11
N VAL A 83 13.37 7.50 -2.32
CA VAL A 83 12.57 6.62 -3.19
C VAL A 83 13.48 6.00 -4.24
N GLU A 84 13.65 4.69 -4.22
CA GLU A 84 14.44 3.96 -5.19
C GLU A 84 13.60 3.57 -6.41
N TYR A 85 12.39 3.07 -6.20
CA TYR A 85 11.43 2.76 -7.26
C TYR A 85 9.99 2.72 -6.73
N TYR A 86 9.03 2.51 -7.63
CA TYR A 86 7.62 2.34 -7.29
C TYR A 86 7.13 0.95 -7.62
N VAL A 87 6.25 0.41 -6.80
CA VAL A 87 5.51 -0.82 -7.07
C VAL A 87 4.01 -0.56 -7.11
N PRO A 88 3.26 -1.23 -7.98
CA PRO A 88 1.81 -1.10 -8.04
C PRO A 88 1.16 -2.03 -7.02
N PHE A 89 0.38 -1.47 -6.13
CA PHE A 89 -0.54 -2.21 -5.27
C PHE A 89 -1.94 -2.15 -5.92
N ALA A 90 -2.45 -3.30 -6.34
CA ALA A 90 -3.74 -3.36 -7.04
C ALA A 90 -4.89 -3.02 -6.08
N LEU A 91 -5.72 -2.07 -6.49
CA LEU A 91 -6.91 -1.68 -5.75
C LEU A 91 -8.12 -2.43 -6.30
N THR A 92 -8.93 -2.99 -5.42
CA THR A 92 -10.23 -3.51 -5.82
C THR A 92 -11.11 -2.32 -6.20
N GLN A 93 -11.59 -2.31 -7.43
CA GLN A 93 -12.47 -1.24 -7.90
C GLN A 93 -13.80 -1.31 -7.16
N SER A 94 -14.09 -0.29 -6.36
CA SER A 94 -15.39 -0.05 -5.78
C SER A 94 -15.85 1.36 -6.14
N GLU A 95 -17.14 1.55 -6.33
CA GLU A 95 -17.72 2.88 -6.63
C GLU A 95 -17.48 3.89 -5.49
N GLY A 96 -17.18 3.40 -4.28
CA GLY A 96 -16.97 4.21 -3.07
C GLY A 96 -15.51 4.55 -2.74
N GLY A 97 -14.55 4.20 -3.61
CA GLY A 97 -13.13 4.34 -3.31
C GLY A 97 -12.57 3.11 -2.57
N ALA A 98 -11.37 3.25 -2.02
CA ALA A 98 -10.69 2.18 -1.28
C ALA A 98 -10.05 2.72 -0.01
N THR A 99 -9.87 1.84 0.96
CA THR A 99 -9.13 2.13 2.20
C THR A 99 -7.95 1.17 2.31
N VAL A 100 -6.77 1.73 2.52
CA VAL A 100 -5.53 0.97 2.70
C VAL A 100 -4.95 1.33 4.05
N THR A 101 -4.76 0.33 4.91
CA THR A 101 -4.11 0.50 6.20
C THR A 101 -2.64 0.11 6.08
N ILE A 102 -1.75 1.01 6.48
CA ILE A 102 -0.30 0.80 6.49
C ILE A 102 0.19 0.83 7.93
N ARG A 103 0.95 -0.19 8.32
CA ARG A 103 1.46 -0.38 9.70
C ARG A 103 2.97 -0.43 9.72
N ASN A 104 3.55 -0.12 10.88
CA ASN A 104 4.97 -0.17 11.17
C ASN A 104 5.83 0.80 10.33
N VAL A 105 5.22 1.89 9.84
CA VAL A 105 5.88 2.96 9.11
C VAL A 105 5.69 4.26 9.87
N ALA A 106 6.79 4.98 10.11
CA ALA A 106 6.76 6.23 10.88
C ALA A 106 5.92 7.31 10.19
N ALA A 107 5.20 8.12 10.97
CA ALA A 107 4.30 9.14 10.46
C ALA A 107 5.03 10.29 9.71
N ASP A 108 6.33 10.45 9.91
CA ASP A 108 7.20 11.43 9.25
C ASP A 108 7.99 10.86 8.07
N ALA A 109 7.72 9.60 7.66
CA ALA A 109 8.41 8.96 6.54
C ALA A 109 8.11 9.66 5.20
N LEU A 110 9.11 9.70 4.31
CA LEU A 110 9.02 10.30 2.97
C LEU A 110 7.91 9.66 2.10
N CYS A 111 7.59 8.39 2.35
CA CYS A 111 6.59 7.69 1.56
C CYS A 111 5.24 8.41 1.53
N TRP A 112 4.81 9.07 2.61
CA TRP A 112 3.53 9.77 2.66
C TRP A 112 3.45 10.92 1.65
N ASP A 113 4.59 11.53 1.34
CA ASP A 113 4.70 12.55 0.30
C ASP A 113 4.81 11.99 -1.12
N SER A 114 5.12 10.71 -1.24
CA SER A 114 5.48 10.07 -2.51
C SER A 114 4.44 9.08 -3.02
N ILE A 115 3.56 8.57 -2.15
CA ILE A 115 2.42 7.70 -2.55
C ILE A 115 1.51 8.45 -3.52
N LYS A 116 1.07 7.76 -4.57
CA LYS A 116 0.17 8.30 -5.60
C LYS A 116 -0.74 7.22 -6.18
N VAL A 117 -1.89 7.63 -6.71
CA VAL A 117 -2.81 6.75 -7.45
C VAL A 117 -2.54 6.80 -8.95
N SER A 118 -2.79 5.71 -9.65
CA SER A 118 -2.63 5.63 -11.10
C SER A 118 -3.53 4.54 -11.69
N ASP A 119 -3.96 4.73 -12.94
CA ASP A 119 -4.63 3.69 -13.72
C ASP A 119 -3.66 2.86 -14.57
N THR A 120 -2.41 3.28 -14.61
CA THR A 120 -1.36 2.63 -15.39
C THR A 120 -0.11 2.46 -14.55
N PHE A 121 0.65 1.42 -14.85
CA PHE A 121 1.99 1.20 -14.35
C PHE A 121 2.92 0.90 -15.53
N ASP A 122 4.08 1.54 -15.55
CA ASP A 122 5.05 1.30 -16.61
C ASP A 122 5.67 -0.09 -16.45
N THR A 123 5.35 -0.96 -17.37
CA THR A 123 5.86 -2.34 -17.44
C THR A 123 7.07 -2.48 -18.37
N THR A 124 7.54 -1.39 -18.95
CA THR A 124 8.61 -1.45 -19.95
C THR A 124 10.00 -1.52 -19.36
N ASN A 125 10.13 -1.66 -18.05
CA ASN A 125 11.42 -1.63 -17.31
C ASN A 125 12.65 -1.72 -18.22
N ARG A 126 13.37 -0.61 -18.37
CA ARG A 126 14.54 -0.47 -19.24
C ARG A 126 15.82 -0.19 -18.47
N ASP A 127 15.92 -0.73 -17.29
CA ASP A 127 17.09 -0.57 -16.45
C ASP A 127 18.35 -1.03 -17.19
N LYS A 128 19.42 -0.27 -17.01
CA LYS A 128 20.70 -0.49 -17.65
C LYS A 128 21.25 -1.91 -17.48
N PHE A 129 20.93 -2.55 -16.37
CA PHE A 129 21.43 -3.89 -16.01
C PHE A 129 20.43 -5.01 -16.26
N ARG A 130 19.26 -4.71 -16.84
CA ARG A 130 18.27 -5.74 -17.14
C ARG A 130 18.81 -6.72 -18.20
N PRO A 131 18.83 -8.02 -17.91
CA PRO A 131 19.21 -9.02 -18.90
C PRO A 131 18.28 -9.01 -20.12
N LEU A 132 18.84 -9.16 -21.33
CA LEU A 132 18.05 -9.14 -22.55
C LEU A 132 17.40 -10.50 -22.87
N TYR A 133 17.90 -11.59 -22.30
CA TYR A 133 17.49 -12.96 -22.62
C TYR A 133 17.27 -13.86 -21.41
N HIS A 134 17.51 -13.37 -20.20
CA HIS A 134 17.12 -14.08 -18.97
C HIS A 134 15.78 -13.56 -18.48
N HIS A 135 14.94 -14.48 -18.00
CA HIS A 135 13.70 -14.07 -17.34
C HIS A 135 14.01 -13.29 -16.06
N THR A 136 13.38 -12.14 -15.93
CA THR A 136 13.40 -11.32 -14.70
C THR A 136 12.01 -10.73 -14.49
N PRO A 137 11.51 -10.61 -13.24
CA PRO A 137 10.29 -9.90 -12.97
C PRO A 137 10.44 -8.42 -13.35
N LEU A 138 9.33 -7.74 -13.53
CA LEU A 138 9.32 -6.30 -13.83
C LEU A 138 9.83 -5.46 -12.64
N TYR A 139 9.60 -5.93 -11.44
CA TYR A 139 9.99 -5.32 -10.17
C TYR A 139 9.96 -6.38 -9.07
N GLY A 140 10.57 -6.07 -7.92
CA GLY A 140 10.59 -6.94 -6.76
C GLY A 140 11.57 -8.09 -6.87
N TRP A 141 11.46 -9.01 -5.94
CA TRP A 141 12.34 -10.16 -5.79
C TRP A 141 11.75 -11.42 -6.43
N MET A 142 12.56 -12.17 -7.14
CA MET A 142 12.22 -13.47 -7.69
C MET A 142 13.16 -14.54 -7.14
N ASN A 143 12.60 -15.66 -6.67
CA ASN A 143 13.35 -16.86 -6.31
C ASN A 143 12.56 -18.11 -6.72
N ASP A 144 13.17 -19.28 -6.54
CA ASP A 144 12.60 -20.62 -6.72
C ASP A 144 11.66 -20.75 -7.94
N ALA A 145 12.24 -21.00 -9.09
CA ALA A 145 11.47 -21.45 -10.25
C ALA A 145 10.79 -22.80 -9.92
N ASN A 146 9.47 -22.78 -9.75
CA ASN A 146 8.72 -23.91 -9.19
C ASN A 146 8.18 -24.84 -10.26
N GLY A 147 8.05 -24.38 -11.48
CA GLY A 147 7.53 -25.20 -12.55
C GLY A 147 7.62 -24.55 -13.90
N LEU A 148 7.80 -25.38 -14.90
CA LEU A 148 7.71 -25.02 -16.31
C LEU A 148 6.75 -25.97 -16.99
N VAL A 149 5.71 -25.43 -17.63
CA VAL A 149 4.74 -26.23 -18.37
C VAL A 149 4.53 -25.62 -19.76
N TYR A 150 4.43 -26.51 -20.77
CA TYR A 150 4.01 -26.12 -22.11
C TYR A 150 2.52 -26.43 -22.28
N LYS A 151 1.74 -25.40 -22.58
CA LYS A 151 0.29 -25.53 -22.77
C LYS A 151 -0.18 -24.52 -23.85
N ASP A 152 -1.04 -24.98 -24.73
CA ASP A 152 -1.73 -24.14 -25.75
C ASP A 152 -0.75 -23.33 -26.64
N GLY A 153 0.47 -23.86 -26.88
CA GLY A 153 1.47 -23.21 -27.74
C GLY A 153 2.47 -22.33 -26.98
N GLU A 154 2.33 -22.18 -25.67
CA GLU A 154 3.12 -21.27 -24.85
C GLU A 154 3.82 -22.00 -23.70
N TYR A 155 4.96 -21.47 -23.26
CA TYR A 155 5.68 -21.92 -22.06
C TYR A 155 5.26 -21.04 -20.87
N HIS A 156 4.74 -21.68 -19.83
CA HIS A 156 4.38 -21.03 -18.57
C HIS A 156 5.45 -21.33 -17.54
N LEU A 157 6.09 -20.27 -17.03
CA LEU A 157 7.08 -20.36 -15.96
C LEU A 157 6.45 -19.88 -14.64
N TYR A 158 6.48 -20.72 -13.63
CA TYR A 158 6.03 -20.42 -12.27
C TYR A 158 7.23 -20.20 -11.38
N PHE A 159 7.18 -19.15 -10.56
CA PHE A 159 8.25 -18.80 -9.62
C PHE A 159 7.66 -18.07 -8.39
N GLN A 160 8.43 -18.06 -7.32
CA GLN A 160 8.09 -17.22 -6.16
C GLN A 160 8.44 -15.76 -6.47
N HIS A 161 7.50 -14.87 -6.20
CA HIS A 161 7.67 -13.44 -6.47
C HIS A 161 7.22 -12.62 -5.28
N ASN A 162 8.13 -11.80 -4.72
CA ASN A 162 7.79 -10.75 -3.78
C ASN A 162 7.88 -9.40 -4.49
N PRO A 163 6.74 -8.79 -4.85
CA PRO A 163 6.73 -7.51 -5.57
C PRO A 163 7.08 -6.30 -4.67
N TYR A 164 7.05 -6.45 -3.34
CA TYR A 164 7.09 -5.33 -2.40
C TYR A 164 8.38 -5.21 -1.60
N GLY A 165 9.41 -5.96 -1.98
CA GLY A 165 10.72 -5.92 -1.34
C GLY A 165 11.72 -6.91 -1.95
N SER A 166 12.98 -6.81 -1.54
CA SER A 166 14.08 -7.68 -2.02
C SER A 166 14.29 -8.93 -1.16
N MET A 167 13.38 -9.22 -0.24
CA MET A 167 13.48 -10.39 0.62
C MET A 167 12.60 -11.53 0.10
N ARG A 168 13.05 -12.76 0.35
CA ARG A 168 12.27 -13.96 0.06
C ARG A 168 10.97 -13.91 0.87
N SER A 169 9.81 -14.02 0.19
CA SER A 169 8.54 -14.19 0.87
C SER A 169 8.25 -15.68 0.98
N GLU A 170 8.36 -16.23 2.18
CA GLU A 170 8.05 -17.65 2.41
C GLU A 170 6.54 -17.89 2.52
N GLU A 171 5.74 -16.84 2.68
CA GLU A 171 4.31 -16.92 2.95
C GLU A 171 3.41 -16.59 1.75
N HIS A 172 3.97 -16.11 0.63
CA HIS A 172 3.16 -15.69 -0.50
C HIS A 172 3.13 -16.75 -1.60
N THR A 173 1.91 -17.10 -1.98
CA THR A 173 1.60 -18.01 -3.07
C THR A 173 2.33 -17.64 -4.35
N SER A 174 2.85 -18.66 -5.04
CA SER A 174 3.45 -18.53 -6.36
C SER A 174 2.50 -17.82 -7.33
N ASN A 175 2.91 -16.67 -7.84
CA ASN A 175 2.23 -16.00 -8.92
C ASN A 175 2.70 -16.57 -10.25
N SER A 176 1.75 -16.92 -11.12
CA SER A 176 2.06 -17.21 -12.52
C SER A 176 2.22 -15.88 -13.25
N SER A 177 3.35 -15.68 -13.94
CA SER A 177 3.48 -14.59 -14.92
C SER A 177 3.49 -15.19 -16.33
N HIS A 178 2.71 -14.59 -17.18
CA HIS A 178 2.66 -14.88 -18.62
C HIS A 178 3.62 -13.99 -19.38
#